data_81b316bf7612c06f04ebbf92474ef93c
#
_entry.id   81b316bf7612c06f04ebbf92474ef93c
#
_cell.length_a   1.000
_cell.length_b   1.000
_cell.length_c   1.000
_cell.angle_alpha   90.00
_cell.angle_beta   90.00
_cell.angle_gamma   90.00
#
_symmetry.space_group_name_H-M   'P 1'
#
loop_
_entity.id
_entity.type
_entity.pdbx_description
1 polymer ?
#
loop_
_entity_poly.entity_id
_entity_poly.type
_entity_poly.pdbx_seq_one_letter_code
_entity_poly.pdbx_strand_id
1 'polypeptide(L)'
;MTKKLLVQIKNEWRNNLWLALELLVVSVVMWYVVDYLYTRAATYLEPRGFNIENCYLIELGELTPKSPDYIADRKSEDTHNDIAELVERLRRRPEVEAVSLSQNSYPYNGSNSSGEVKIDTLNSPGWTIRRMVTPDFVRVFRYQGAQGETPEQMAEMLERGEILTSNNLYSKYNRKMTEFIGQRFQLFGDTTRTYRLGAALQNVRYHDYDQARNSYCFLCKQSFYYVGLELCVRVREGQDHDFIQRLKADSESQFRIGNIFISEIRSFHDIRRNFQQAWTNDIRNYVMGMGFLLLNIFLGLLGTFWFRTQQRRSEIALHKAHGATDRAIFNRLLSEGLLLLAVVTPIALVIDWNLAHMELNSWRNNTTLEWDRLLLCAAISFVLIAMMIAIGIGIP
;
A
#
# COMPACT_ATOMS: atom_id res chain seq x y z
N MET A 1 -48.03 6.42 -4.30
CA MET A 1 -47.67 5.09 -3.81
C MET A 1 -46.91 5.17 -2.48
N THR A 2 -45.90 6.01 -2.33
CA THR A 2 -45.06 6.19 -1.13
C THR A 2 -45.82 6.59 0.15
N LYS A 3 -46.79 7.51 0.12
CA LYS A 3 -47.57 7.90 1.32
C LYS A 3 -48.36 6.74 1.93
N LYS A 4 -48.95 5.85 1.12
CA LYS A 4 -49.73 4.69 1.62
C LYS A 4 -48.79 3.65 2.27
N LEU A 5 -47.57 3.43 1.69
CA LEU A 5 -46.53 2.54 2.24
C LEU A 5 -46.03 3.08 3.59
N LEU A 6 -45.79 4.38 3.71
CA LEU A 6 -45.33 4.98 4.98
C LEU A 6 -46.39 4.84 6.09
N VAL A 7 -47.68 5.00 5.78
CA VAL A 7 -48.76 4.77 6.74
C VAL A 7 -48.83 3.30 7.15
N GLN A 8 -48.68 2.38 6.22
CA GLN A 8 -48.70 0.95 6.51
C GLN A 8 -47.51 0.56 7.41
N ILE A 9 -46.29 1.04 7.11
CA ILE A 9 -45.08 0.81 7.95
C ILE A 9 -45.30 1.36 9.36
N LYS A 10 -45.92 2.54 9.48
CA LYS A 10 -46.24 3.14 10.78
C LYS A 10 -47.29 2.31 11.57
N ASN A 11 -48.29 1.77 10.91
CA ASN A 11 -49.30 0.95 11.58
C ASN A 11 -48.76 -0.41 12.02
N GLU A 12 -47.80 -0.98 11.27
CA GLU A 12 -47.16 -2.28 11.57
C GLU A 12 -45.79 -2.10 12.27
N TRP A 13 -45.59 -0.98 12.99
CA TRP A 13 -44.27 -0.60 13.51
C TRP A 13 -43.61 -1.68 14.38
N ARG A 14 -44.39 -2.43 15.16
CA ARG A 14 -43.86 -3.51 16.03
C ARG A 14 -43.22 -4.65 15.22
N ASN A 15 -43.83 -5.07 14.12
CA ASN A 15 -43.33 -6.11 13.24
C ASN A 15 -42.18 -5.60 12.39
N ASN A 16 -42.18 -4.31 12.04
CA ASN A 16 -41.15 -3.67 11.26
C ASN A 16 -39.90 -3.29 12.10
N LEU A 17 -40.10 -3.10 13.43
CA LEU A 17 -39.02 -2.70 14.33
C LEU A 17 -37.87 -3.73 14.36
N TRP A 18 -38.24 -5.03 14.43
CA TRP A 18 -37.22 -6.11 14.43
C TRP A 18 -36.41 -6.12 13.13
N LEU A 19 -37.11 -6.05 12.00
CA LEU A 19 -36.45 -5.99 10.69
C LEU A 19 -35.61 -4.72 10.52
N ALA A 20 -36.10 -3.57 11.00
CA ALA A 20 -35.33 -2.32 10.98
C ALA A 20 -34.05 -2.41 11.83
N LEU A 21 -34.12 -3.08 12.99
CA LEU A 21 -32.95 -3.30 13.85
C LEU A 21 -31.96 -4.27 13.20
N GLU A 22 -32.44 -5.35 12.59
CA GLU A 22 -31.63 -6.27 11.80
C GLU A 22 -30.92 -5.55 10.65
N LEU A 23 -31.66 -4.76 9.86
CA LEU A 23 -31.11 -3.96 8.77
C LEU A 23 -30.09 -2.91 9.27
N LEU A 24 -30.30 -2.34 10.47
CA LEU A 24 -29.35 -1.41 11.07
C LEU A 24 -28.01 -2.11 11.37
N VAL A 25 -28.06 -3.24 12.04
CA VAL A 25 -26.83 -4.03 12.36
C VAL A 25 -26.13 -4.44 11.07
N VAL A 26 -26.90 -4.95 10.10
CA VAL A 26 -26.38 -5.36 8.79
C VAL A 26 -25.76 -4.18 8.06
N SER A 27 -26.36 -2.99 8.09
CA SER A 27 -25.84 -1.79 7.42
C SER A 27 -24.50 -1.35 8.03
N VAL A 28 -24.39 -1.33 9.36
CA VAL A 28 -23.14 -0.98 10.06
C VAL A 28 -22.04 -1.99 9.74
N VAL A 29 -22.32 -3.28 9.85
CA VAL A 29 -21.31 -4.32 9.57
C VAL A 29 -20.91 -4.31 8.10
N MET A 30 -21.85 -4.14 7.18
CA MET A 30 -21.58 -4.09 5.74
C MET A 30 -20.71 -2.88 5.39
N TRP A 31 -21.01 -1.71 5.96
CA TRP A 31 -20.17 -0.53 5.76
C TRP A 31 -18.74 -0.76 6.23
N TYR A 32 -18.55 -1.35 7.42
CA TYR A 32 -17.23 -1.68 7.95
C TYR A 32 -16.44 -2.59 7.01
N VAL A 33 -17.07 -3.63 6.48
CA VAL A 33 -16.43 -4.56 5.53
C VAL A 33 -16.07 -3.85 4.23
N VAL A 34 -16.99 -3.06 3.68
CA VAL A 34 -16.77 -2.31 2.44
C VAL A 34 -15.65 -1.28 2.62
N ASP A 35 -15.66 -0.53 3.73
CA ASP A 35 -14.62 0.45 4.04
C ASP A 35 -13.24 -0.18 4.18
N TYR A 36 -13.16 -1.33 4.85
CA TYR A 36 -11.91 -2.07 4.96
C TYR A 36 -11.37 -2.50 3.59
N LEU A 37 -12.21 -3.13 2.78
CA LEU A 37 -11.81 -3.62 1.44
C LEU A 37 -11.45 -2.47 0.50
N TYR A 38 -12.25 -1.40 0.51
CA TYR A 38 -11.98 -0.20 -0.28
C TYR A 38 -10.63 0.43 0.10
N THR A 39 -10.39 0.63 1.38
CA THR A 39 -9.16 1.25 1.88
C THR A 39 -7.94 0.42 1.51
N ARG A 40 -8.01 -0.91 1.66
CA ARG A 40 -6.91 -1.80 1.29
C ARG A 40 -6.65 -1.79 -0.21
N ALA A 41 -7.70 -1.86 -1.03
CA ALA A 41 -7.57 -1.80 -2.47
C ALA A 41 -7.01 -0.44 -2.94
N ALA A 42 -7.53 0.66 -2.42
CA ALA A 42 -7.07 2.01 -2.74
C ALA A 42 -5.58 2.18 -2.38
N THR A 43 -5.18 1.80 -1.16
CA THR A 43 -3.77 1.86 -0.74
C THR A 43 -2.87 0.98 -1.61
N TYR A 44 -3.29 -0.24 -1.93
CA TYR A 44 -2.49 -1.14 -2.78
C TYR A 44 -2.27 -0.57 -4.19
N LEU A 45 -3.26 0.11 -4.74
CA LEU A 45 -3.22 0.70 -6.09
C LEU A 45 -2.51 2.07 -6.14
N GLU A 46 -2.21 2.71 -5.01
CA GLU A 46 -1.44 3.97 -5.00
C GLU A 46 -0.08 3.80 -5.69
N PRO A 47 0.43 4.82 -6.40
CA PRO A 47 1.79 4.81 -6.93
C PRO A 47 2.84 4.59 -5.84
N ARG A 48 3.84 3.78 -6.12
CA ARG A 48 4.92 3.46 -5.16
C ARG A 48 5.97 4.56 -5.05
N GLY A 49 6.14 5.37 -6.10
CA GLY A 49 7.22 6.34 -6.23
C GLY A 49 8.54 5.75 -6.70
N PHE A 50 8.59 4.44 -6.97
CA PHE A 50 9.75 3.72 -7.52
C PHE A 50 9.28 2.50 -8.34
N ASN A 51 10.21 1.94 -9.14
CA ASN A 51 9.96 0.77 -9.98
C ASN A 51 11.01 -0.32 -9.70
N ILE A 52 10.54 -1.56 -9.49
CA ILE A 52 11.38 -2.74 -9.21
C ILE A 52 11.44 -3.74 -10.36
N GLU A 53 10.78 -3.45 -11.49
CA GLU A 53 10.80 -4.33 -12.65
C GLU A 53 12.24 -4.51 -13.16
N ASN A 54 12.63 -5.74 -13.46
CA ASN A 54 13.97 -6.12 -13.91
C ASN A 54 15.09 -5.69 -12.95
N CYS A 55 14.79 -5.56 -11.65
CA CYS A 55 15.78 -5.24 -10.62
C CYS A 55 16.16 -6.47 -9.82
N TYR A 56 17.45 -6.55 -9.46
CA TYR A 56 18.04 -7.64 -8.72
C TYR A 56 18.93 -7.11 -7.60
N LEU A 57 18.86 -7.78 -6.45
CA LEU A 57 19.81 -7.59 -5.34
C LEU A 57 20.88 -8.66 -5.47
N ILE A 58 22.13 -8.22 -5.41
CA ILE A 58 23.32 -9.08 -5.40
C ILE A 58 23.94 -8.95 -4.01
N GLU A 59 23.99 -10.03 -3.27
CA GLU A 59 24.65 -10.05 -1.98
C GLU A 59 26.12 -10.44 -2.16
N LEU A 60 26.99 -9.66 -1.50
CA LEU A 60 28.42 -9.90 -1.51
C LEU A 60 28.82 -10.71 -0.28
N GLY A 61 29.70 -11.68 -0.46
CA GLY A 61 30.35 -12.43 0.59
C GLY A 61 31.84 -12.07 0.65
N GLU A 62 32.46 -12.37 1.78
CA GLU A 62 33.88 -12.24 1.97
C GLU A 62 34.51 -13.61 2.39
N LEU A 63 35.60 -13.99 1.77
CA LEU A 63 36.36 -15.20 2.14
C LEU A 63 36.81 -15.10 3.59
N THR A 64 36.77 -16.20 4.30
CA THR A 64 37.27 -16.29 5.67
C THR A 64 38.70 -16.81 5.70
N PRO A 65 39.50 -16.59 6.78
CA PRO A 65 40.84 -17.12 6.92
C PRO A 65 41.00 -18.65 6.78
N LYS A 66 39.88 -19.38 6.81
CA LYS A 66 39.82 -20.83 6.59
C LYS A 66 39.69 -21.22 5.12
N SER A 67 39.40 -20.27 4.25
CA SER A 67 39.26 -20.52 2.81
C SER A 67 40.62 -20.67 2.15
N PRO A 68 40.80 -21.63 1.22
CA PRO A 68 42.08 -21.90 0.58
C PRO A 68 42.70 -20.68 -0.13
N ASP A 69 41.83 -19.85 -0.68
CA ASP A 69 42.23 -18.69 -1.50
C ASP A 69 42.14 -17.36 -0.73
N TYR A 70 42.08 -17.42 0.61
CA TYR A 70 42.04 -16.22 1.43
C TYR A 70 43.31 -15.43 1.36
N ILE A 71 43.20 -14.13 1.10
CA ILE A 71 44.34 -13.20 1.07
C ILE A 71 44.37 -12.47 2.42
N ALA A 72 45.43 -12.72 3.21
CA ALA A 72 45.63 -12.09 4.51
C ALA A 72 46.06 -10.61 4.40
N ASP A 73 45.98 -9.90 5.51
CA ASP A 73 46.46 -8.52 5.70
C ASP A 73 45.88 -7.45 4.75
N ARG A 74 44.68 -7.69 4.22
CA ARG A 74 43.97 -6.69 3.40
C ARG A 74 43.38 -5.55 4.28
N LYS A 75 43.50 -4.34 3.78
CA LYS A 75 42.98 -3.14 4.42
C LYS A 75 41.55 -2.83 3.94
N SER A 76 40.80 -1.99 4.68
CA SER A 76 39.50 -1.52 4.26
C SER A 76 39.51 -0.82 2.89
N GLU A 77 40.61 -0.16 2.54
CA GLU A 77 40.79 0.47 1.22
C GLU A 77 40.85 -0.57 0.09
N ASP A 78 41.50 -1.71 0.31
CA ASP A 78 41.53 -2.81 -0.67
C ASP A 78 40.14 -3.36 -0.90
N THR A 79 39.34 -3.55 0.16
CA THR A 79 37.93 -3.99 0.07
C THR A 79 37.06 -2.97 -0.68
N HIS A 80 37.30 -1.67 -0.42
CA HIS A 80 36.60 -0.60 -1.16
C HIS A 80 36.92 -0.70 -2.67
N ASN A 81 38.18 -0.85 -3.04
CA ASN A 81 38.61 -0.94 -4.43
C ASN A 81 38.13 -2.22 -5.12
N ASP A 82 38.10 -3.36 -4.42
CA ASP A 82 37.58 -4.62 -4.95
C ASP A 82 36.08 -4.51 -5.26
N ILE A 83 35.29 -3.89 -4.38
CA ILE A 83 33.87 -3.68 -4.60
C ILE A 83 33.65 -2.67 -5.75
N ALA A 84 34.46 -1.62 -5.83
CA ALA A 84 34.41 -0.67 -6.93
C ALA A 84 34.69 -1.35 -8.28
N GLU A 85 35.70 -2.19 -8.36
CA GLU A 85 36.00 -2.97 -9.57
C GLU A 85 34.88 -3.95 -9.91
N LEU A 86 34.26 -4.62 -8.93
CA LEU A 86 33.12 -5.51 -9.14
C LEU A 86 31.92 -4.75 -9.73
N VAL A 87 31.63 -3.57 -9.19
CA VAL A 87 30.57 -2.68 -9.70
C VAL A 87 30.85 -2.29 -11.15
N GLU A 88 32.10 -1.92 -11.48
CA GLU A 88 32.46 -1.55 -12.84
C GLU A 88 32.38 -2.73 -13.83
N ARG A 89 32.72 -3.94 -13.41
CA ARG A 89 32.54 -5.16 -14.21
C ARG A 89 31.04 -5.41 -14.50
N LEU A 90 30.18 -5.20 -13.51
CA LEU A 90 28.72 -5.32 -13.71
C LEU A 90 28.20 -4.26 -14.68
N ARG A 91 28.65 -3.00 -14.57
CA ARG A 91 28.26 -1.90 -15.48
C ARG A 91 28.64 -2.16 -16.93
N ARG A 92 29.75 -2.87 -17.18
CA ARG A 92 30.22 -3.21 -18.53
C ARG A 92 29.40 -4.31 -19.19
N ARG A 93 28.54 -5.00 -18.46
CA ARG A 93 27.68 -6.03 -19.07
C ARG A 93 26.60 -5.39 -19.95
N PRO A 94 26.42 -5.88 -21.18
CA PRO A 94 25.50 -5.25 -22.15
C PRO A 94 24.03 -5.27 -21.69
N GLU A 95 23.65 -6.28 -20.90
CA GLU A 95 22.29 -6.41 -20.35
C GLU A 95 22.05 -5.50 -19.15
N VAL A 96 23.07 -4.95 -18.52
CA VAL A 96 22.94 -4.10 -17.33
C VAL A 96 22.65 -2.65 -17.74
N GLU A 97 21.61 -2.07 -17.18
CA GLU A 97 21.20 -0.68 -17.39
C GLU A 97 21.83 0.25 -16.36
N ALA A 98 21.77 -0.13 -15.07
CA ALA A 98 22.29 0.67 -13.97
C ALA A 98 22.68 -0.24 -12.80
N VAL A 99 23.71 0.21 -12.03
CA VAL A 99 24.21 -0.48 -10.84
C VAL A 99 24.36 0.51 -9.70
N SER A 100 23.86 0.19 -8.53
CA SER A 100 23.98 1.03 -7.34
C SER A 100 24.37 0.25 -6.10
N LEU A 101 25.07 0.91 -5.20
CA LEU A 101 25.32 0.44 -3.84
C LEU A 101 24.50 1.28 -2.86
N SER A 102 23.97 0.63 -1.82
CA SER A 102 23.21 1.33 -0.79
C SER A 102 23.37 0.69 0.59
N GLN A 103 22.96 1.41 1.63
CA GLN A 103 22.95 0.93 3.00
C GLN A 103 21.54 1.11 3.60
N ASN A 104 20.89 0.01 3.99
CA ASN A 104 19.55 -0.01 4.56
C ASN A 104 18.54 0.79 3.70
N SER A 105 18.60 0.66 2.38
CA SER A 105 17.97 1.61 1.47
C SER A 105 17.14 1.01 0.36
N TYR A 106 17.36 -0.24 -0.05
CA TYR A 106 16.59 -0.82 -1.14
C TYR A 106 15.10 -0.98 -0.76
N PRO A 107 14.18 -0.90 -1.73
CA PRO A 107 12.75 -1.11 -1.49
C PRO A 107 12.47 -2.48 -0.85
N TYR A 108 11.51 -2.53 0.08
CA TYR A 108 11.14 -3.75 0.82
C TYR A 108 12.26 -4.29 1.72
N ASN A 109 13.14 -3.42 2.18
CA ASN A 109 14.18 -3.77 3.14
C ASN A 109 13.58 -3.81 4.56
N GLY A 110 13.79 -4.89 5.28
CA GLY A 110 13.39 -5.04 6.68
C GLY A 110 14.23 -4.21 7.66
N SER A 111 15.38 -3.68 7.22
CA SER A 111 16.28 -2.86 8.01
C SER A 111 16.24 -1.41 7.54
N ASN A 112 15.88 -0.50 8.43
CA ASN A 112 15.82 0.93 8.13
C ASN A 112 16.66 1.72 9.11
N SER A 113 17.23 2.79 8.61
CA SER A 113 17.76 3.85 9.44
C SER A 113 16.89 5.09 9.27
N SER A 114 16.62 5.80 10.35
CA SER A 114 15.81 7.01 10.33
C SER A 114 16.63 8.23 10.74
N GLY A 115 16.14 9.40 10.38
CA GLY A 115 16.76 10.66 10.75
C GLY A 115 15.78 11.82 10.66
N GLU A 116 16.17 12.94 11.21
CA GLU A 116 15.40 14.18 11.16
C GLU A 116 16.03 15.14 10.16
N VAL A 117 15.18 15.76 9.35
CA VAL A 117 15.53 16.86 8.44
C VAL A 117 14.97 18.14 9.04
N LYS A 118 15.83 19.13 9.29
CA LYS A 118 15.44 20.42 9.87
C LYS A 118 15.76 21.54 8.92
N ILE A 119 14.72 22.31 8.55
CA ILE A 119 14.85 23.57 7.79
C ILE A 119 14.22 24.68 8.64
N ASP A 120 15.01 25.64 9.06
CA ASP A 120 14.59 26.72 9.96
C ASP A 120 13.92 26.17 11.25
N THR A 121 12.63 26.43 11.40
CA THR A 121 11.82 25.96 12.55
C THR A 121 11.02 24.67 12.23
N LEU A 122 11.11 24.17 10.99
CA LEU A 122 10.35 23.00 10.55
C LEU A 122 11.18 21.75 10.76
N ASN A 123 10.59 20.75 11.44
CA ASN A 123 11.19 19.45 11.66
C ASN A 123 10.38 18.37 10.93
N SER A 124 11.07 17.46 10.24
CA SER A 124 10.45 16.26 9.69
C SER A 124 9.94 15.32 10.80
N PRO A 125 9.09 14.35 10.48
CA PRO A 125 8.82 13.23 11.40
C PRO A 125 10.11 12.50 11.78
N GLY A 126 10.25 12.12 13.07
CA GLY A 126 11.46 11.46 13.58
C GLY A 126 11.74 10.08 12.97
N TRP A 127 10.74 9.45 12.36
CA TRP A 127 10.88 8.19 11.61
C TRP A 127 11.10 8.38 10.10
N THR A 128 11.51 9.58 9.66
CA THR A 128 11.87 9.81 8.26
C THR A 128 13.02 8.87 7.87
N ILE A 129 12.77 8.01 6.90
CA ILE A 129 13.73 6.98 6.49
C ILE A 129 14.92 7.64 5.79
N ARG A 130 16.12 7.39 6.32
CA ARG A 130 17.37 7.76 5.68
C ARG A 130 17.80 6.66 4.71
N ARG A 131 18.02 7.03 3.47
CA ARG A 131 18.58 6.15 2.43
C ARG A 131 19.96 6.64 2.04
N MET A 132 21.00 5.87 2.39
CA MET A 132 22.39 6.12 1.99
C MET A 132 22.66 5.35 0.69
N VAL A 133 22.85 6.07 -0.41
CA VAL A 133 22.83 5.50 -1.75
C VAL A 133 23.93 6.07 -2.64
N THR A 134 24.43 5.26 -3.58
CA THR A 134 25.21 5.82 -4.70
C THR A 134 24.26 6.52 -5.68
N PRO A 135 24.75 7.50 -6.48
CA PRO A 135 23.90 8.29 -7.37
C PRO A 135 23.01 7.48 -8.31
N ASP A 136 23.49 6.36 -8.82
CA ASP A 136 22.74 5.50 -9.72
C ASP A 136 21.53 4.80 -9.07
N PHE A 137 21.36 4.87 -7.77
CA PHE A 137 20.21 4.30 -7.07
C PHE A 137 18.88 4.82 -7.62
N VAL A 138 18.81 6.13 -7.93
CA VAL A 138 17.60 6.72 -8.51
C VAL A 138 17.33 6.24 -9.93
N ARG A 139 18.38 5.82 -10.67
CA ARG A 139 18.26 5.19 -12.00
C ARG A 139 17.81 3.72 -11.86
N VAL A 140 18.44 2.95 -10.94
CA VAL A 140 18.07 1.54 -10.69
C VAL A 140 16.59 1.42 -10.35
N PHE A 141 16.07 2.28 -9.48
CA PHE A 141 14.68 2.22 -9.05
C PHE A 141 13.75 3.24 -9.75
N ARG A 142 14.25 3.93 -10.78
CA ARG A 142 13.49 4.89 -11.60
C ARG A 142 12.66 5.85 -10.76
N TYR A 143 13.28 6.47 -9.76
CA TYR A 143 12.64 7.51 -8.97
C TYR A 143 12.22 8.69 -9.86
N GLN A 144 11.19 9.42 -9.45
CA GLN A 144 10.69 10.57 -10.17
C GLN A 144 10.68 11.80 -9.27
N GLY A 145 11.13 12.93 -9.77
CA GLY A 145 11.05 14.20 -9.09
C GLY A 145 9.64 14.78 -9.10
N ALA A 146 9.29 15.52 -8.06
CA ALA A 146 7.97 16.13 -7.92
C ALA A 146 7.72 17.28 -8.91
N GLN A 147 8.76 17.88 -9.47
CA GLN A 147 8.69 18.91 -10.52
C GLN A 147 9.05 18.36 -11.91
N GLY A 148 9.15 17.03 -12.04
CA GLY A 148 9.45 16.35 -13.30
C GLY A 148 10.94 16.08 -13.53
N GLU A 149 11.78 16.22 -12.48
CA GLU A 149 13.20 15.87 -12.55
C GLU A 149 13.37 14.38 -12.90
N THR A 150 14.23 14.12 -13.87
CA THR A 150 14.51 12.75 -14.32
C THR A 150 15.49 12.03 -13.38
N PRO A 151 15.55 10.68 -13.40
CA PRO A 151 16.53 9.92 -12.64
C PRO A 151 17.98 10.36 -12.91
N GLU A 152 18.30 10.77 -14.14
CA GLU A 152 19.63 11.25 -14.54
C GLU A 152 19.97 12.56 -13.83
N GLN A 153 19.06 13.54 -13.86
CA GLN A 153 19.25 14.83 -13.18
C GLN A 153 19.39 14.65 -11.67
N MET A 154 18.58 13.79 -11.08
CA MET A 154 18.64 13.47 -9.65
C MET A 154 19.95 12.74 -9.26
N ALA A 155 20.44 11.85 -10.11
CA ALA A 155 21.74 11.20 -9.90
C ALA A 155 22.88 12.23 -9.89
N GLU A 156 22.87 13.21 -10.80
CA GLU A 156 23.85 14.32 -10.81
C GLU A 156 23.78 15.17 -9.53
N MET A 157 22.56 15.43 -9.00
CA MET A 157 22.39 16.16 -7.75
C MET A 157 23.02 15.38 -6.57
N LEU A 158 22.74 14.07 -6.48
CA LEU A 158 23.36 13.20 -5.48
C LEU A 158 24.89 13.15 -5.64
N GLU A 159 25.40 13.13 -6.89
CA GLU A 159 26.85 13.15 -7.13
C GLU A 159 27.49 14.43 -6.58
N ARG A 160 26.84 15.58 -6.68
CA ARG A 160 27.29 16.83 -6.07
C ARG A 160 27.13 16.88 -4.54
N GLY A 161 26.58 15.80 -3.91
CA GLY A 161 26.31 15.73 -2.48
C GLY A 161 25.05 16.47 -2.05
N GLU A 162 24.16 16.82 -2.98
CA GLU A 162 22.84 17.36 -2.66
C GLU A 162 21.92 16.24 -2.13
N ILE A 163 20.96 16.60 -1.30
CA ILE A 163 19.99 15.67 -0.69
C ILE A 163 18.70 15.71 -1.49
N LEU A 164 18.09 14.54 -1.67
CA LEU A 164 16.75 14.41 -2.23
C LEU A 164 15.79 14.00 -1.10
N THR A 165 14.59 14.58 -1.05
CA THR A 165 13.61 14.27 0.00
C THR A 165 12.24 13.97 -0.59
N SER A 166 11.43 13.14 0.07
CA SER A 166 10.03 13.00 -0.31
C SER A 166 9.27 14.32 -0.17
N ASN A 167 8.39 14.65 -1.13
CA ASN A 167 7.73 15.96 -1.21
C ASN A 167 6.78 16.25 -0.03
N ASN A 168 6.29 15.20 0.63
CA ASN A 168 5.36 15.28 1.76
C ASN A 168 6.03 15.42 3.13
N LEU A 169 7.35 15.62 3.19
CA LEU A 169 8.12 15.60 4.44
C LEU A 169 7.60 16.61 5.49
N TYR A 170 7.09 17.77 5.05
CA TYR A 170 6.51 18.81 5.92
C TYR A 170 4.98 18.94 5.78
N SER A 171 4.30 17.84 5.40
CA SER A 171 2.84 17.82 5.26
C SER A 171 2.08 18.23 6.52
N LYS A 172 2.62 17.94 7.70
CA LYS A 172 2.03 18.38 8.99
C LYS A 172 1.96 19.90 9.15
N TYR A 173 2.78 20.66 8.41
CA TYR A 173 2.78 22.13 8.36
C TYR A 173 2.07 22.66 7.11
N ASN A 174 1.41 21.77 6.34
CA ASN A 174 0.81 22.11 5.05
C ASN A 174 1.81 22.72 4.06
N ARG A 175 3.08 22.25 4.08
CA ARG A 175 4.17 22.71 3.21
C ARG A 175 4.70 21.53 2.38
N LYS A 176 5.14 21.84 1.16
CA LYS A 176 5.75 20.87 0.24
C LYS A 176 7.25 21.12 0.12
N MET A 177 8.04 20.04 -0.02
CA MET A 177 9.49 20.16 -0.14
C MET A 177 9.93 20.88 -1.43
N THR A 178 9.10 20.90 -2.46
CA THR A 178 9.33 21.71 -3.68
C THR A 178 9.51 23.19 -3.38
N GLU A 179 9.00 23.73 -2.28
CA GLU A 179 9.15 25.12 -1.87
C GLU A 179 10.55 25.45 -1.31
N PHE A 180 11.32 24.44 -0.95
CA PHE A 180 12.61 24.55 -0.28
C PHE A 180 13.80 24.14 -1.16
N ILE A 181 13.56 23.79 -2.44
CA ILE A 181 14.62 23.39 -3.38
C ILE A 181 15.69 24.45 -3.44
N GLY A 182 16.96 24.05 -3.36
CA GLY A 182 18.12 24.92 -3.34
C GLY A 182 18.49 25.48 -1.97
N GLN A 183 17.64 25.40 -0.97
CA GLN A 183 17.94 25.85 0.39
C GLN A 183 18.94 24.91 1.08
N ARG A 184 19.67 25.49 2.04
CA ARG A 184 20.59 24.73 2.91
C ARG A 184 19.89 24.33 4.19
N PHE A 185 20.20 23.16 4.71
CA PHE A 185 19.60 22.62 5.92
C PHE A 185 20.57 21.70 6.67
N GLN A 186 20.17 21.29 7.85
CA GLN A 186 20.93 20.38 8.71
C GLN A 186 20.24 19.02 8.83
N LEU A 187 21.02 17.97 8.93
CA LEU A 187 20.55 16.61 9.20
C LEU A 187 20.92 16.20 10.64
N PHE A 188 20.03 15.49 11.30
CA PHE A 188 20.28 14.92 12.65
C PHE A 188 20.65 15.94 13.72
N GLY A 189 20.32 17.21 13.56
CA GLY A 189 20.76 18.27 14.45
C GLY A 189 22.27 18.56 14.42
N ASP A 190 23.03 17.99 13.47
CA ASP A 190 24.44 18.29 13.26
C ASP A 190 24.58 19.72 12.69
N THR A 191 25.00 20.63 13.54
CA THR A 191 25.23 22.03 13.16
C THR A 191 26.55 22.25 12.43
N THR A 192 27.40 21.26 12.36
CA THR A 192 28.75 21.36 11.74
C THR A 192 28.68 21.16 10.22
N ARG A 193 27.64 20.50 9.72
CA ARG A 193 27.45 20.21 8.29
C ARG A 193 26.13 20.77 7.80
N THR A 194 26.20 21.43 6.65
CA THR A 194 25.01 21.89 5.93
C THR A 194 24.92 21.18 4.60
N TYR A 195 23.71 20.76 4.27
CA TYR A 195 23.39 20.08 3.02
C TYR A 195 22.49 21.00 2.19
N ARG A 196 22.50 20.84 0.88
CA ARG A 196 21.61 21.54 -0.04
C ARG A 196 20.50 20.59 -0.50
N LEU A 197 19.27 21.06 -0.54
CA LEU A 197 18.17 20.31 -1.13
C LEU A 197 18.24 20.43 -2.66
N GLY A 198 18.50 19.31 -3.34
CA GLY A 198 18.59 19.23 -4.79
C GLY A 198 17.22 19.13 -5.45
N ALA A 199 16.41 18.15 -5.03
CA ALA A 199 15.07 17.94 -5.55
C ALA A 199 14.13 17.35 -4.49
N ALA A 200 12.84 17.55 -4.71
CA ALA A 200 11.78 16.83 -4.01
C ALA A 200 11.33 15.63 -4.86
N LEU A 201 11.30 14.44 -4.27
CA LEU A 201 10.79 13.24 -4.92
C LEU A 201 9.27 13.22 -4.90
N GLN A 202 8.64 12.56 -5.85
CA GLN A 202 7.26 12.12 -5.67
C GLN A 202 7.14 11.31 -4.39
N ASN A 203 5.94 11.21 -3.82
CA ASN A 203 5.76 10.47 -2.57
C ASN A 203 6.21 9.01 -2.74
N VAL A 204 7.17 8.60 -1.90
CA VAL A 204 7.78 7.27 -1.94
C VAL A 204 7.22 6.43 -0.82
N ARG A 205 6.58 5.31 -1.12
CA ARG A 205 6.05 4.38 -0.10
C ARG A 205 7.15 3.44 0.40
N TYR A 206 7.01 3.00 1.65
CA TYR A 206 7.91 1.98 2.18
C TYR A 206 7.53 0.57 1.68
N HIS A 207 6.24 0.25 1.68
CA HIS A 207 5.68 -0.98 1.12
C HIS A 207 4.25 -0.75 0.58
N ASP A 208 3.68 -1.75 -0.10
CA ASP A 208 2.41 -1.61 -0.82
C ASP A 208 1.17 -1.44 0.08
N TYR A 209 1.30 -1.69 1.37
CA TYR A 209 0.22 -1.54 2.34
C TYR A 209 0.33 -0.27 3.19
N ASP A 210 1.39 0.54 2.99
CA ASP A 210 1.51 1.88 3.54
C ASP A 210 1.01 2.92 2.56
N GLN A 211 0.32 3.93 3.08
CA GLN A 211 -0.08 5.07 2.26
C GLN A 211 1.12 6.00 1.99
N ALA A 212 1.19 6.50 0.77
CA ALA A 212 2.26 7.42 0.36
C ALA A 212 2.36 8.66 1.27
N ARG A 213 1.23 9.17 1.75
CA ARG A 213 1.19 10.36 2.63
C ARG A 213 1.85 10.16 4.00
N ASN A 214 2.01 8.92 4.46
CA ASN A 214 2.58 8.58 5.75
C ASN A 214 4.00 8.01 5.65
N SER A 215 4.54 7.93 4.43
CA SER A 215 5.89 7.46 4.17
C SER A 215 6.80 8.64 3.86
N TYR A 216 7.87 8.78 4.63
CA TYR A 216 8.81 9.89 4.53
C TYR A 216 10.22 9.36 4.36
N CYS A 217 10.96 9.90 3.40
CA CYS A 217 12.35 9.52 3.21
C CYS A 217 13.21 10.69 2.70
N PHE A 218 14.51 10.56 2.91
CA PHE A 218 15.51 11.37 2.23
C PHE A 218 16.67 10.49 1.76
N LEU A 219 17.27 10.86 0.64
CA LEU A 219 18.41 10.18 0.02
C LEU A 219 19.65 11.04 0.20
N CYS A 220 20.74 10.42 0.65
CA CYS A 220 22.06 11.04 0.76
C CYS A 220 23.13 10.14 0.14
N LYS A 221 24.23 10.75 -0.33
CA LYS A 221 25.29 10.05 -1.03
C LYS A 221 26.06 9.09 -0.11
N GLN A 222 26.22 7.83 -0.55
CA GLN A 222 27.15 6.85 0.00
C GLN A 222 28.48 6.97 -0.75
N SER A 223 29.57 7.18 -0.03
CA SER A 223 30.88 7.45 -0.64
C SER A 223 31.91 6.36 -0.41
N PHE A 224 31.78 5.55 0.64
CA PHE A 224 32.72 4.49 0.97
C PHE A 224 32.07 3.10 0.85
N TYR A 225 32.77 2.13 0.23
CA TYR A 225 32.23 0.80 -0.03
C TYR A 225 32.83 -0.24 0.94
N TYR A 226 31.97 -1.13 1.42
CA TYR A 226 32.30 -2.24 2.32
C TYR A 226 31.32 -3.41 2.06
N VAL A 227 31.65 -4.63 2.52
CA VAL A 227 30.95 -5.89 2.22
C VAL A 227 29.53 -5.82 2.80
N GLY A 228 29.00 -5.16 3.51
CA GLY A 228 27.60 -5.10 4.00
C GLY A 228 26.70 -4.19 3.17
N LEU A 229 27.22 -3.61 2.07
CA LEU A 229 26.39 -2.79 1.20
C LEU A 229 25.50 -3.63 0.27
N GLU A 230 24.37 -3.06 -0.03
CA GLU A 230 23.34 -3.62 -0.89
C GLU A 230 23.65 -3.28 -2.34
N LEU A 231 24.09 -4.27 -3.11
CA LEU A 231 24.39 -4.09 -4.53
C LEU A 231 23.13 -4.36 -5.35
N CYS A 232 22.55 -3.31 -5.89
CA CYS A 232 21.31 -3.36 -6.67
C CYS A 232 21.61 -3.13 -8.15
N VAL A 233 21.03 -3.95 -9.01
CA VAL A 233 21.22 -3.90 -10.45
C VAL A 233 19.88 -3.82 -11.15
N ARG A 234 19.76 -2.95 -12.17
CA ARG A 234 18.68 -2.98 -13.13
C ARG A 234 19.15 -3.56 -14.44
N VAL A 235 18.41 -4.52 -14.95
CA VAL A 235 18.63 -5.15 -16.26
C VAL A 235 17.74 -4.49 -17.30
N ARG A 236 18.24 -4.36 -18.53
CA ARG A 236 17.49 -3.79 -19.65
C ARG A 236 16.25 -4.63 -19.96
N GLU A 237 15.18 -3.96 -20.35
CA GLU A 237 13.94 -4.60 -20.73
C GLU A 237 14.17 -5.66 -21.82
N GLY A 238 13.58 -6.84 -21.63
CA GLY A 238 13.74 -7.99 -22.54
C GLY A 238 15.06 -8.75 -22.41
N GLN A 239 16.00 -8.33 -21.55
CA GLN A 239 17.29 -9.01 -21.32
C GLN A 239 17.40 -9.64 -19.91
N ASP A 240 16.32 -9.62 -19.15
CA ASP A 240 16.23 -10.17 -17.80
C ASP A 240 16.04 -11.70 -17.78
N HIS A 241 15.70 -12.30 -18.94
CA HIS A 241 15.54 -13.74 -19.04
C HIS A 241 16.85 -14.45 -18.67
N ASP A 242 16.77 -15.40 -17.73
CA ASP A 242 17.92 -16.18 -17.21
C ASP A 242 19.09 -15.35 -16.66
N PHE A 243 18.87 -14.06 -16.33
CA PHE A 243 19.93 -13.19 -15.80
C PHE A 243 20.61 -13.78 -14.57
N ILE A 244 19.82 -14.34 -13.62
CA ILE A 244 20.36 -14.95 -12.40
C ILE A 244 21.29 -16.13 -12.75
N GLN A 245 20.87 -17.02 -13.68
CA GLN A 245 21.65 -18.19 -14.07
C GLN A 245 22.96 -17.78 -14.77
N ARG A 246 22.88 -16.81 -15.70
CA ARG A 246 24.06 -16.29 -16.41
C ARG A 246 25.05 -15.62 -15.45
N LEU A 247 24.56 -14.77 -14.55
CA LEU A 247 25.43 -14.11 -13.58
C LEU A 247 26.05 -15.10 -12.59
N LYS A 248 25.32 -16.13 -12.16
CA LYS A 248 25.85 -17.21 -11.33
C LYS A 248 26.93 -18.01 -12.05
N ALA A 249 26.75 -18.33 -13.33
CA ALA A 249 27.76 -19.04 -14.10
C ALA A 249 29.07 -18.25 -14.21
N ASP A 250 28.97 -16.93 -14.29
CA ASP A 250 30.12 -16.04 -14.40
C ASP A 250 30.75 -15.65 -13.03
N SER A 251 30.04 -15.95 -11.91
CA SER A 251 30.35 -15.39 -10.58
C SER A 251 31.79 -15.72 -10.11
N GLU A 252 32.22 -16.96 -10.27
CA GLU A 252 33.57 -17.39 -9.81
C GLU A 252 34.69 -16.90 -10.72
N SER A 253 34.44 -16.84 -12.02
CA SER A 253 35.47 -16.50 -13.02
C SER A 253 35.66 -14.99 -13.19
N GLN A 254 34.57 -14.21 -13.08
CA GLN A 254 34.57 -12.77 -13.43
C GLN A 254 34.33 -11.85 -12.23
N PHE A 255 33.63 -12.33 -11.19
CA PHE A 255 33.17 -11.50 -10.05
C PHE A 255 33.77 -11.91 -8.71
N ARG A 256 34.81 -12.71 -8.72
CA ARG A 256 35.67 -12.95 -7.55
C ARG A 256 36.85 -12.02 -7.63
N ILE A 257 36.93 -11.05 -6.71
CA ILE A 257 37.99 -10.02 -6.68
C ILE A 257 38.50 -9.92 -5.25
N GLY A 258 39.82 -10.19 -5.08
CA GLY A 258 40.39 -10.28 -3.74
C GLY A 258 39.68 -11.33 -2.89
N ASN A 259 39.19 -10.92 -1.73
CA ASN A 259 38.41 -11.80 -0.86
C ASN A 259 36.89 -11.68 -1.12
N ILE A 260 36.44 -10.85 -2.05
CA ILE A 260 35.04 -10.58 -2.31
C ILE A 260 34.50 -11.52 -3.39
N PHE A 261 33.28 -12.02 -3.18
CA PHE A 261 32.56 -12.85 -4.15
C PHE A 261 31.04 -12.60 -4.08
N ILE A 262 30.32 -13.01 -5.11
CA ILE A 262 28.84 -12.97 -5.13
C ILE A 262 28.33 -14.19 -4.35
N SER A 263 27.62 -13.96 -3.25
CA SER A 263 27.06 -15.02 -2.41
C SER A 263 25.64 -15.40 -2.81
N GLU A 264 24.79 -14.41 -3.12
CA GLU A 264 23.40 -14.65 -3.53
C GLU A 264 22.92 -13.59 -4.52
N ILE A 265 21.98 -14.00 -5.40
CA ILE A 265 21.32 -13.10 -6.34
C ILE A 265 19.82 -13.33 -6.20
N ARG A 266 19.07 -12.27 -5.87
CA ARG A 266 17.61 -12.33 -5.69
C ARG A 266 16.89 -11.31 -6.55
N SER A 267 15.75 -11.68 -7.11
CA SER A 267 14.88 -10.72 -7.81
C SER A 267 14.13 -9.82 -6.82
N PHE A 268 13.88 -8.55 -7.17
CA PHE A 268 13.07 -7.67 -6.34
C PHE A 268 11.60 -8.10 -6.27
N HIS A 269 11.11 -8.88 -7.19
CA HIS A 269 9.79 -9.51 -7.11
C HIS A 269 9.72 -10.52 -5.95
N ASP A 270 10.77 -11.35 -5.76
CA ASP A 270 10.83 -12.31 -4.66
C ASP A 270 11.03 -11.60 -3.32
N ILE A 271 11.91 -10.59 -3.28
CA ILE A 271 12.13 -9.76 -2.09
C ILE A 271 10.81 -9.12 -1.65
N ARG A 272 10.09 -8.46 -2.57
CA ARG A 272 8.77 -7.87 -2.30
C ARG A 272 7.78 -8.90 -1.78
N ARG A 273 7.67 -10.06 -2.45
CA ARG A 273 6.74 -11.12 -2.05
C ARG A 273 7.03 -11.63 -0.64
N ASN A 274 8.30 -11.90 -0.34
CA ASN A 274 8.73 -12.41 0.96
C ASN A 274 8.54 -11.36 2.06
N PHE A 275 8.94 -10.12 1.81
CA PHE A 275 8.78 -9.01 2.75
C PHE A 275 7.31 -8.79 3.12
N GLN A 276 6.41 -8.85 2.15
CA GLN A 276 4.98 -8.59 2.34
C GLN A 276 4.17 -9.82 2.76
N GLN A 277 4.79 -10.97 2.92
CA GLN A 277 4.06 -12.23 3.17
C GLN A 277 3.18 -12.16 4.42
N ALA A 278 3.65 -11.55 5.50
CA ALA A 278 2.87 -11.42 6.74
C ALA A 278 1.61 -10.59 6.51
N TRP A 279 1.74 -9.40 5.90
CA TRP A 279 0.59 -8.53 5.58
C TRP A 279 -0.39 -9.20 4.61
N THR A 280 0.13 -9.89 3.58
CA THR A 280 -0.70 -10.62 2.61
C THR A 280 -1.50 -11.73 3.31
N ASN A 281 -0.87 -12.48 4.23
CA ASN A 281 -1.54 -13.52 5.00
C ASN A 281 -2.61 -12.94 5.93
N ASP A 282 -2.32 -11.84 6.62
CA ASP A 282 -3.28 -11.16 7.48
C ASP A 282 -4.50 -10.68 6.68
N ILE A 283 -4.28 -10.01 5.55
CA ILE A 283 -5.37 -9.54 4.68
C ILE A 283 -6.21 -10.73 4.20
N ARG A 284 -5.57 -11.82 3.76
CA ARG A 284 -6.28 -13.04 3.35
C ARG A 284 -7.15 -13.62 4.46
N ASN A 285 -6.64 -13.66 5.69
CA ASN A 285 -7.38 -14.15 6.85
C ASN A 285 -8.57 -13.24 7.17
N TYR A 286 -8.38 -11.91 7.12
CA TYR A 286 -9.48 -10.95 7.29
C TYR A 286 -10.54 -11.07 6.20
N VAL A 287 -10.14 -11.18 4.93
CA VAL A 287 -11.06 -11.35 3.80
C VAL A 287 -11.86 -12.63 3.92
N MET A 288 -11.23 -13.75 4.35
CA MET A 288 -11.95 -15.00 4.60
C MET A 288 -12.96 -14.87 5.75
N GLY A 289 -12.56 -14.26 6.88
CA GLY A 289 -13.46 -14.01 8.01
C GLY A 289 -14.63 -13.10 7.64
N MET A 290 -14.36 -12.01 6.90
CA MET A 290 -15.39 -11.11 6.40
C MET A 290 -16.31 -11.80 5.38
N GLY A 291 -15.77 -12.62 4.50
CA GLY A 291 -16.55 -13.43 3.55
C GLY A 291 -17.51 -14.37 4.25
N PHE A 292 -17.04 -15.05 5.30
CA PHE A 292 -17.89 -15.89 6.14
C PHE A 292 -19.00 -15.08 6.84
N LEU A 293 -18.65 -13.90 7.39
CA LEU A 293 -19.61 -13.01 8.01
C LEU A 293 -20.68 -12.52 7.01
N LEU A 294 -20.25 -12.10 5.81
CA LEU A 294 -21.15 -11.67 4.74
C LEU A 294 -22.08 -12.80 4.29
N LEU A 295 -21.60 -14.03 4.20
CA LEU A 295 -22.43 -15.20 3.89
C LEU A 295 -23.49 -15.43 4.96
N ASN A 296 -23.16 -15.31 6.25
CA ASN A 296 -24.11 -15.44 7.34
C ASN A 296 -25.17 -14.33 7.31
N ILE A 297 -24.74 -13.09 7.06
CA ILE A 297 -25.66 -11.94 6.89
C ILE A 297 -26.60 -12.20 5.71
N PHE A 298 -26.08 -12.64 4.58
CA PHE A 298 -26.87 -12.96 3.39
C PHE A 298 -27.93 -14.04 3.69
N LEU A 299 -27.52 -15.14 4.32
CA LEU A 299 -28.45 -16.22 4.70
C LEU A 299 -29.48 -15.76 5.71
N GLY A 300 -29.11 -14.93 6.69
CA GLY A 300 -30.03 -14.34 7.67
C GLY A 300 -31.10 -13.47 6.99
N LEU A 301 -30.67 -12.51 6.17
CA LEU A 301 -31.59 -11.64 5.42
C LEU A 301 -32.49 -12.45 4.47
N LEU A 302 -31.91 -13.42 3.76
CA LEU A 302 -32.66 -14.30 2.87
C LEU A 302 -33.76 -15.06 3.66
N GLY A 303 -33.42 -15.62 4.81
CA GLY A 303 -34.36 -16.30 5.69
C GLY A 303 -35.46 -15.38 6.21
N THR A 304 -35.10 -14.17 6.67
CA THR A 304 -36.04 -13.18 7.19
C THR A 304 -37.01 -12.70 6.10
N PHE A 305 -36.53 -12.37 4.91
CA PHE A 305 -37.40 -11.94 3.81
C PHE A 305 -38.24 -13.07 3.24
N TRP A 306 -37.70 -14.27 3.13
CA TRP A 306 -38.45 -15.47 2.75
C TRP A 306 -39.56 -15.77 3.74
N PHE A 307 -39.28 -15.79 5.05
CA PHE A 307 -40.29 -16.01 6.08
C PHE A 307 -41.39 -14.95 6.07
N ARG A 308 -41.00 -13.69 5.93
CA ARG A 308 -41.96 -12.56 5.82
C ARG A 308 -42.86 -12.68 4.60
N THR A 309 -42.35 -13.12 3.46
CA THR A 309 -43.14 -13.36 2.24
C THR A 309 -44.12 -14.50 2.47
N GLN A 310 -43.71 -15.57 3.14
CA GLN A 310 -44.60 -16.69 3.49
C GLN A 310 -45.71 -16.29 4.46
N GLN A 311 -45.44 -15.47 5.47
CA GLN A 311 -46.45 -14.93 6.37
C GLN A 311 -47.53 -14.10 5.65
N ARG A 312 -47.17 -13.45 4.58
CA ARG A 312 -48.11 -12.62 3.76
C ARG A 312 -48.73 -13.36 2.59
N ARG A 313 -48.63 -14.68 2.54
CA ARG A 313 -49.12 -15.51 1.44
C ARG A 313 -50.62 -15.31 1.16
N SER A 314 -51.46 -15.13 2.19
CA SER A 314 -52.90 -14.84 2.03
C SER A 314 -53.15 -13.45 1.44
N GLU A 315 -52.41 -12.43 1.85
CA GLU A 315 -52.48 -11.08 1.29
C GLU A 315 -52.05 -11.08 -0.19
N ILE A 316 -50.95 -11.77 -0.50
CA ILE A 316 -50.43 -11.94 -1.87
C ILE A 316 -51.49 -12.65 -2.75
N ALA A 317 -52.11 -13.72 -2.26
CA ALA A 317 -53.18 -14.42 -2.98
C ALA A 317 -54.38 -13.54 -3.27
N LEU A 318 -54.81 -12.69 -2.31
CA LEU A 318 -55.86 -11.73 -2.51
C LEU A 318 -55.51 -10.71 -3.58
N HIS A 319 -54.27 -10.17 -3.58
CA HIS A 319 -53.83 -9.26 -4.63
C HIS A 319 -53.80 -9.92 -6.01
N LYS A 320 -53.36 -11.17 -6.11
CA LYS A 320 -53.40 -11.95 -7.36
C LYS A 320 -54.86 -12.15 -7.85
N ALA A 321 -55.77 -12.47 -6.93
CA ALA A 321 -57.22 -12.59 -7.28
C ALA A 321 -57.82 -11.31 -7.83
N HIS A 322 -57.27 -10.15 -7.44
CA HIS A 322 -57.67 -8.82 -7.99
C HIS A 322 -56.83 -8.42 -9.23
N GLY A 323 -56.07 -9.34 -9.83
CA GLY A 323 -55.37 -9.10 -11.08
C GLY A 323 -53.96 -8.50 -10.96
N ALA A 324 -53.37 -8.49 -9.78
CA ALA A 324 -51.98 -8.07 -9.60
C ALA A 324 -50.99 -9.07 -10.23
N THR A 325 -50.08 -8.56 -11.03
CA THR A 325 -49.00 -9.40 -11.62
C THR A 325 -47.93 -9.71 -10.57
N ASP A 326 -47.17 -10.83 -10.75
CA ASP A 326 -46.04 -11.21 -9.86
C ASP A 326 -45.03 -10.09 -9.75
N ARG A 327 -44.75 -9.39 -10.86
CA ARG A 327 -43.86 -8.24 -10.88
C ARG A 327 -44.33 -7.07 -10.03
N ALA A 328 -45.63 -6.83 -10.01
CA ALA A 328 -46.25 -5.76 -9.19
C ALA A 328 -46.12 -6.08 -7.69
N ILE A 329 -46.32 -7.36 -7.32
CA ILE A 329 -46.17 -7.85 -5.95
C ILE A 329 -44.72 -7.79 -5.52
N PHE A 330 -43.80 -8.29 -6.35
CA PHE A 330 -42.36 -8.22 -6.09
C PHE A 330 -41.90 -6.77 -5.86
N ASN A 331 -42.26 -5.85 -6.77
CA ASN A 331 -41.89 -4.43 -6.65
C ASN A 331 -42.48 -3.78 -5.39
N ARG A 332 -43.67 -4.20 -4.94
CA ARG A 332 -44.25 -3.72 -3.69
C ARG A 332 -43.45 -4.17 -2.47
N LEU A 333 -43.17 -5.47 -2.36
CA LEU A 333 -42.39 -6.03 -1.26
C LEU A 333 -40.95 -5.47 -1.25
N LEU A 334 -40.32 -5.36 -2.42
CA LEU A 334 -39.01 -4.76 -2.58
C LEU A 334 -39.01 -3.29 -2.11
N SER A 335 -40.05 -2.51 -2.52
CA SER A 335 -40.16 -1.11 -2.10
C SER A 335 -40.31 -0.96 -0.58
N GLU A 336 -41.02 -1.87 0.10
CA GLU A 336 -41.10 -1.90 1.57
C GLU A 336 -39.74 -2.13 2.19
N GLY A 337 -38.99 -3.15 1.73
CA GLY A 337 -37.66 -3.44 2.23
C GLY A 337 -36.67 -2.29 2.00
N LEU A 338 -36.67 -1.71 0.79
CA LEU A 338 -35.81 -0.58 0.45
C LEU A 338 -36.14 0.68 1.24
N LEU A 339 -37.43 0.91 1.54
CA LEU A 339 -37.87 2.06 2.33
C LEU A 339 -37.41 1.93 3.80
N LEU A 340 -37.50 0.72 4.38
CA LEU A 340 -36.96 0.46 5.70
C LEU A 340 -35.44 0.65 5.72
N LEU A 341 -34.74 0.11 4.73
CA LEU A 341 -33.29 0.31 4.57
C LEU A 341 -32.93 1.80 4.49
N ALA A 342 -33.66 2.57 3.67
CA ALA A 342 -33.42 4.01 3.52
C ALA A 342 -33.67 4.81 4.83
N VAL A 343 -34.64 4.39 5.67
CA VAL A 343 -34.89 5.01 6.98
C VAL A 343 -33.76 4.69 7.97
N VAL A 344 -33.20 3.49 7.90
CA VAL A 344 -32.15 3.02 8.82
C VAL A 344 -30.77 3.54 8.42
N THR A 345 -30.49 3.74 7.15
CA THR A 345 -29.19 4.15 6.62
C THR A 345 -28.61 5.41 7.28
N PRO A 346 -29.38 6.52 7.51
CA PRO A 346 -28.83 7.68 8.20
C PRO A 346 -28.36 7.39 9.62
N ILE A 347 -29.07 6.50 10.33
CA ILE A 347 -28.70 6.08 11.70
C ILE A 347 -27.42 5.26 11.64
N ALA A 348 -27.33 4.31 10.70
CA ALA A 348 -26.14 3.53 10.46
C ALA A 348 -24.92 4.43 10.16
N LEU A 349 -25.08 5.44 9.29
CA LEU A 349 -24.01 6.40 8.98
C LEU A 349 -23.49 7.15 10.20
N VAL A 350 -24.36 7.54 11.14
CA VAL A 350 -23.94 8.19 12.39
C VAL A 350 -23.14 7.22 13.25
N ILE A 351 -23.54 5.96 13.33
CA ILE A 351 -22.80 4.93 14.05
C ILE A 351 -21.43 4.69 13.39
N ASP A 352 -21.40 4.52 12.07
CA ASP A 352 -20.19 4.25 11.29
C ASP A 352 -19.20 5.41 11.39
N TRP A 353 -19.68 6.66 11.35
CA TRP A 353 -18.87 7.85 11.58
C TRP A 353 -18.18 7.80 12.95
N ASN A 354 -18.93 7.48 14.01
CA ASN A 354 -18.37 7.38 15.36
C ASN A 354 -17.38 6.22 15.50
N LEU A 355 -17.74 5.04 14.95
CA LEU A 355 -16.84 3.87 14.96
C LEU A 355 -15.52 4.15 14.22
N ALA A 356 -15.60 4.85 13.10
CA ALA A 356 -14.41 5.22 12.34
C ALA A 356 -13.50 6.21 13.10
N HIS A 357 -14.08 7.13 13.89
CA HIS A 357 -13.33 8.06 14.74
C HIS A 357 -12.76 7.40 16.00
N MET A 358 -13.30 6.29 16.44
CA MET A 358 -12.73 5.49 17.54
C MET A 358 -11.46 4.73 17.16
N GLU A 359 -10.90 5.00 15.99
CA GLU A 359 -9.64 4.44 15.48
C GLU A 359 -9.62 2.91 15.31
N LEU A 360 -10.75 2.24 15.39
CA LEU A 360 -10.83 0.79 15.19
C LEU A 360 -10.27 0.33 13.84
N ASN A 361 -10.37 1.19 12.82
CA ASN A 361 -9.80 0.97 11.49
C ASN A 361 -8.58 1.83 11.18
N SER A 362 -8.48 3.03 11.77
CA SER A 362 -7.44 4.00 11.43
C SER A 362 -6.05 3.54 11.87
N TRP A 363 -5.94 2.90 13.03
CA TRP A 363 -4.66 2.42 13.55
C TRP A 363 -3.97 1.41 12.62
N ARG A 364 -4.73 0.49 12.03
CA ARG A 364 -4.17 -0.52 11.11
C ARG A 364 -4.05 -0.03 9.67
N ASN A 365 -4.93 0.88 9.26
CA ASN A 365 -5.00 1.34 7.87
C ASN A 365 -4.34 2.69 7.67
N ASN A 366 -3.97 3.38 8.77
CA ASN A 366 -3.32 4.69 8.76
C ASN A 366 -4.09 5.74 7.91
N THR A 367 -5.42 5.58 7.82
CA THR A 367 -6.29 6.41 7.00
C THR A 367 -7.14 7.31 7.86
N THR A 368 -7.18 8.59 7.55
CA THR A 368 -8.21 9.49 8.05
C THR A 368 -9.52 9.23 7.31
N LEU A 369 -10.64 9.24 8.03
CA LEU A 369 -11.94 9.16 7.40
C LEU A 369 -12.25 10.50 6.73
N GLU A 370 -12.53 10.46 5.42
CA GLU A 370 -12.99 11.58 4.62
C GLU A 370 -14.48 11.40 4.29
N TRP A 371 -15.23 12.51 4.14
CA TRP A 371 -16.67 12.45 3.90
C TRP A 371 -17.05 11.71 2.61
N ASP A 372 -16.28 11.91 1.56
CA ASP A 372 -16.46 11.24 0.27
C ASP A 372 -16.31 9.72 0.39
N ARG A 373 -15.31 9.25 1.14
CA ARG A 373 -15.11 7.82 1.44
C ARG A 373 -16.29 7.27 2.26
N LEU A 374 -16.72 7.98 3.31
CA LEU A 374 -17.86 7.56 4.13
C LEU A 374 -19.10 7.34 3.25
N LEU A 375 -19.43 8.33 2.41
CA LEU A 375 -20.60 8.30 1.55
C LEU A 375 -20.49 7.25 0.44
N LEU A 376 -19.31 7.08 -0.16
CA LEU A 376 -19.07 6.07 -1.18
C LEU A 376 -19.27 4.65 -0.62
N CYS A 377 -18.64 4.35 0.52
CA CYS A 377 -18.78 3.03 1.16
C CYS A 377 -20.22 2.77 1.61
N ALA A 378 -20.94 3.80 2.08
CA ALA A 378 -22.36 3.69 2.43
C ALA A 378 -23.24 3.42 1.20
N ALA A 379 -22.97 4.08 0.08
CA ALA A 379 -23.72 3.83 -1.17
C ALA A 379 -23.48 2.40 -1.69
N ILE A 380 -22.25 1.92 -1.68
CA ILE A 380 -21.91 0.54 -2.06
C ILE A 380 -22.62 -0.44 -1.14
N SER A 381 -22.57 -0.23 0.18
CA SER A 381 -23.21 -1.08 1.18
C SER A 381 -24.74 -1.12 0.98
N PHE A 382 -25.36 0.04 0.75
CA PHE A 382 -26.79 0.14 0.46
C PHE A 382 -27.19 -0.69 -0.77
N VAL A 383 -26.42 -0.59 -1.86
CA VAL A 383 -26.67 -1.36 -3.08
C VAL A 383 -26.52 -2.85 -2.85
N LEU A 384 -25.50 -3.29 -2.11
CA LEU A 384 -25.30 -4.70 -1.80
C LEU A 384 -26.46 -5.26 -0.95
N ILE A 385 -26.87 -4.55 0.09
CA ILE A 385 -28.02 -4.96 0.92
C ILE A 385 -29.31 -4.97 0.11
N ALA A 386 -29.53 -3.97 -0.74
CA ALA A 386 -30.69 -3.92 -1.63
C ALA A 386 -30.75 -5.13 -2.59
N MET A 387 -29.60 -5.54 -3.13
CA MET A 387 -29.51 -6.78 -3.93
C MET A 387 -29.84 -8.03 -3.11
N MET A 388 -29.33 -8.12 -1.87
CA MET A 388 -29.64 -9.26 -0.98
C MET A 388 -31.14 -9.33 -0.67
N ILE A 389 -31.78 -8.19 -0.39
CA ILE A 389 -33.23 -8.08 -0.18
C ILE A 389 -33.99 -8.54 -1.42
N ALA A 390 -33.58 -8.08 -2.60
CA ALA A 390 -34.24 -8.44 -3.88
C ALA A 390 -34.16 -9.95 -4.14
N ILE A 391 -33.01 -10.57 -3.88
CA ILE A 391 -32.81 -12.03 -4.00
C ILE A 391 -33.71 -12.76 -2.99
N GLY A 392 -33.74 -12.33 -1.71
CA GLY A 392 -34.56 -12.95 -0.66
C GLY A 392 -36.05 -12.90 -0.91
N ILE A 393 -36.53 -11.85 -1.58
CA ILE A 393 -37.95 -11.73 -1.99
C ILE A 393 -38.22 -12.52 -3.28
N GLY A 394 -37.25 -12.66 -4.17
CA GLY A 394 -37.43 -13.28 -5.49
C GLY A 394 -37.39 -14.80 -5.53
N ILE A 395 -36.85 -15.46 -4.48
CA ILE A 395 -36.75 -16.92 -4.39
C ILE A 395 -38.13 -17.60 -4.15
N PRO A 396 -39.06 -17.06 -3.36
CA PRO A 396 -40.43 -17.64 -3.21
C PRO A 396 -41.32 -17.33 -4.38
#